data_4741962395af7b4296655e2bd1293ff6
#
_entry.id   4741962395af7b4296655e2bd1293ff6
#
_cell.length_a   1.000
_cell.length_b   1.000
_cell.length_c   1.000
_cell.angle_alpha   90.00
_cell.angle_beta   90.00
_cell.angle_gamma   90.00
#
_symmetry.space_group_name_H-M   'P 1'
#
loop_
_entity.id
_entity.type
_entity.pdbx_description
1 polymer ?
#
loop_
_entity_poly.entity_id
_entity_poly.type
_entity_poly.pdbx_seq_one_letter_code
_entity_poly.pdbx_strand_id
1 'polypeptide(L)'
;MRTLIAIPCMDTVHTIFFKSVLGLQREGECRFALSCSSLVYDARNKLVNQAIAEGYDRILWLDSDMDFQPDLLIRLSKTMEETGADLVSALYFTRKAPVQPVVYNEVGYYHDDDRNEVTPHCVSFKDYPRDSVFEIEGCGFGGVLMTVDIAKKVEDKFGVPFSPILGFGEDLSFCLRVSECRGKMVCDSRIKMGHVGLGTITEDVYIQQGAIHG
;
A
#
# COMPACT_ATOMS: atom_id res chain seq x y z
N MET A 1 0.16 -13.03 17.14
CA MET A 1 -0.59 -12.44 15.99
C MET A 1 -0.46 -13.32 14.76
N ARG A 2 -1.53 -13.40 13.98
CA ARG A 2 -1.60 -14.18 12.73
C ARG A 2 -1.59 -13.21 11.54
N THR A 3 -0.66 -13.36 10.63
CA THR A 3 -0.49 -12.45 9.48
C THR A 3 -0.64 -13.22 8.16
N LEU A 4 -1.58 -12.77 7.32
CA LEU A 4 -1.66 -13.22 5.93
C LEU A 4 -0.71 -12.37 5.08
N ILE A 5 0.27 -12.99 4.42
CA ILE A 5 1.13 -12.32 3.44
C ILE A 5 0.44 -12.46 2.08
N ALA A 6 -0.19 -11.38 1.64
CA ALA A 6 -1.09 -11.34 0.52
C ALA A 6 -0.39 -10.80 -0.74
N ILE A 7 -0.36 -11.60 -1.79
CA ILE A 7 0.33 -11.30 -3.04
C ILE A 7 -0.70 -11.33 -4.19
N PRO A 8 -1.28 -10.16 -4.53
CA PRO A 8 -2.06 -10.06 -5.77
C PRO A 8 -1.09 -10.08 -6.97
N CYS A 9 -1.37 -10.91 -7.95
CA CYS A 9 -0.56 -10.98 -9.17
C CYS A 9 -1.44 -11.28 -10.39
N MET A 10 -0.90 -11.14 -11.58
CA MET A 10 -1.57 -11.67 -12.77
C MET A 10 -1.24 -13.15 -12.92
N ASP A 11 -0.22 -13.49 -13.65
CA ASP A 11 0.21 -14.86 -13.97
C ASP A 11 1.71 -15.07 -13.71
N THR A 12 2.45 -14.00 -13.41
CA THR A 12 3.89 -14.03 -13.15
C THR A 12 4.28 -13.16 -11.97
N VAL A 13 5.41 -13.47 -11.35
CA VAL A 13 6.06 -12.64 -10.34
C VAL A 13 7.47 -12.29 -10.79
N HIS A 14 7.95 -11.12 -10.41
CA HIS A 14 9.30 -10.70 -10.76
C HIS A 14 10.35 -11.53 -9.99
N THR A 15 11.43 -11.94 -10.63
CA THR A 15 12.50 -12.75 -9.99
C THR A 15 13.09 -12.04 -8.76
N ILE A 16 13.25 -10.70 -8.82
CA ILE A 16 13.73 -9.88 -7.70
C ILE A 16 12.72 -9.97 -6.53
N PHE A 17 11.42 -9.83 -6.80
CA PHE A 17 10.37 -9.99 -5.82
C PHE A 17 10.41 -11.38 -5.17
N PHE A 18 10.53 -12.43 -5.98
CA PHE A 18 10.61 -13.80 -5.46
C PHE A 18 11.81 -13.99 -4.53
N LYS A 19 12.97 -13.41 -4.88
CA LYS A 19 14.16 -13.41 -4.01
C LYS A 19 13.89 -12.71 -2.68
N SER A 20 13.23 -11.54 -2.69
CA SER A 20 12.86 -10.82 -1.46
C SER A 20 11.89 -11.63 -0.60
N VAL A 21 10.91 -12.30 -1.22
CA VAL A 21 9.95 -13.19 -0.51
C VAL A 21 10.67 -14.36 0.16
N LEU A 22 11.64 -15.00 -0.51
CA LEU A 22 12.42 -16.08 0.09
C LEU A 22 13.24 -15.66 1.30
N GLY A 23 13.70 -14.40 1.32
CA GLY A 23 14.46 -13.81 2.42
C GLY A 23 13.61 -13.24 3.55
N LEU A 24 12.28 -13.13 3.37
CA LEU A 24 11.41 -12.43 4.32
C LEU A 24 11.42 -13.08 5.70
N GLN A 25 11.85 -12.34 6.70
CA GLN A 25 11.78 -12.72 8.10
C GLN A 25 10.33 -12.57 8.60
N ARG A 26 9.86 -13.57 9.33
CA ARG A 26 8.48 -13.65 9.80
C ARG A 26 8.45 -13.76 11.32
N GLU A 27 7.46 -13.13 11.91
CA GLU A 27 7.14 -13.22 13.33
C GLU A 27 5.70 -13.72 13.53
N GLY A 28 5.49 -14.55 14.53
CA GLY A 28 4.19 -15.16 14.78
C GLY A 28 3.80 -16.20 13.70
N GLU A 29 2.50 -16.44 13.57
CA GLU A 29 1.95 -17.32 12.54
C GLU A 29 1.77 -16.56 11.24
N CYS A 30 2.53 -16.89 10.21
CA CYS A 30 2.46 -16.26 8.89
C CYS A 30 2.15 -17.29 7.80
N ARG A 31 1.24 -16.95 6.89
CA ARG A 31 0.93 -17.73 5.71
C ARG A 31 0.96 -16.86 4.46
N PHE A 32 1.56 -17.36 3.40
CA PHE A 32 1.50 -16.74 2.08
C PHE A 32 0.20 -17.13 1.37
N ALA A 33 -0.42 -16.15 0.71
CA ALA A 33 -1.55 -16.35 -0.17
C ALA A 33 -1.35 -15.57 -1.47
N LEU A 34 -1.45 -16.27 -2.59
CA LEU A 34 -1.46 -15.68 -3.93
C LEU A 34 -2.87 -15.65 -4.45
N SER A 35 -3.25 -14.54 -5.08
CA SER A 35 -4.49 -14.47 -5.85
C SER A 35 -4.17 -13.94 -7.24
N CYS A 36 -4.44 -14.78 -8.25
CA CYS A 36 -4.20 -14.45 -9.64
C CYS A 36 -5.48 -13.91 -10.27
N SER A 37 -5.42 -12.69 -10.81
CA SER A 37 -6.52 -12.07 -11.55
C SER A 37 -5.96 -10.99 -12.46
N SER A 38 -6.57 -10.81 -13.63
CA SER A 38 -6.32 -9.66 -14.51
C SER A 38 -6.84 -8.34 -13.92
N LEU A 39 -7.73 -8.44 -12.93
CA LEU A 39 -8.31 -7.32 -12.20
C LEU A 39 -7.72 -7.32 -10.78
N VAL A 40 -6.78 -6.43 -10.51
CA VAL A 40 -6.06 -6.37 -9.24
C VAL A 40 -7.00 -6.21 -8.03
N TYR A 41 -8.07 -5.42 -8.16
CA TYR A 41 -9.06 -5.26 -7.09
C TYR A 41 -9.82 -6.57 -6.76
N ASP A 42 -10.05 -7.43 -7.74
CA ASP A 42 -10.66 -8.75 -7.51
C ASP A 42 -9.71 -9.66 -6.73
N ALA A 43 -8.42 -9.68 -7.09
CA ALA A 43 -7.40 -10.40 -6.35
C ALA A 43 -7.31 -9.92 -4.89
N ARG A 44 -7.30 -8.58 -4.66
CA ARG A 44 -7.25 -8.02 -3.31
C ARG A 44 -8.49 -8.37 -2.50
N ASN A 45 -9.70 -8.28 -3.06
CA ASN A 45 -10.93 -8.64 -2.35
C ASN A 45 -10.97 -10.13 -1.97
N LYS A 46 -10.52 -11.04 -2.84
CA LYS A 46 -10.40 -12.47 -2.51
C LYS A 46 -9.46 -12.71 -1.32
N LEU A 47 -8.32 -11.99 -1.28
CA LEU A 47 -7.34 -12.11 -0.19
C LEU A 47 -7.87 -11.51 1.13
N VAL A 48 -8.63 -10.40 1.09
CA VAL A 48 -9.33 -9.87 2.27
C VAL A 48 -10.32 -10.87 2.81
N ASN A 49 -11.19 -11.41 1.94
CA ASN A 49 -12.21 -12.39 2.33
C ASN A 49 -11.56 -13.64 2.95
N GLN A 50 -10.43 -14.10 2.39
CA GLN A 50 -9.67 -15.20 2.96
C GLN A 50 -9.14 -14.84 4.35
N ALA A 51 -8.54 -13.64 4.53
CA ALA A 51 -8.01 -13.21 5.81
C ALA A 51 -9.08 -13.14 6.89
N ILE A 52 -10.27 -12.63 6.54
CA ILE A 52 -11.42 -12.55 7.45
C ILE A 52 -11.92 -13.94 7.80
N ALA A 53 -12.16 -14.80 6.81
CA ALA A 53 -12.74 -16.14 7.00
C ALA A 53 -11.80 -17.07 7.80
N GLU A 54 -10.48 -16.95 7.62
CA GLU A 54 -9.50 -17.77 8.32
C GLU A 54 -9.06 -17.15 9.67
N GLY A 55 -9.56 -15.98 10.06
CA GLY A 55 -9.33 -15.33 11.36
C GLY A 55 -7.89 -14.82 11.52
N TYR A 56 -7.32 -14.19 10.49
CA TYR A 56 -6.06 -13.45 10.60
C TYR A 56 -6.27 -12.13 11.33
N ASP A 57 -5.21 -11.65 12.00
CA ASP A 57 -5.21 -10.35 12.69
C ASP A 57 -4.78 -9.23 11.74
N ARG A 58 -3.84 -9.55 10.82
CA ARG A 58 -3.20 -8.58 9.93
C ARG A 58 -3.03 -9.14 8.52
N ILE A 59 -2.93 -8.23 7.55
CA ILE A 59 -2.57 -8.55 6.16
C ILE A 59 -1.33 -7.74 5.79
N LEU A 60 -0.26 -8.42 5.35
CA LEU A 60 0.87 -7.79 4.68
C LEU A 60 0.64 -7.88 3.17
N TRP A 61 0.41 -6.74 2.54
CA TRP A 61 0.28 -6.61 1.10
C TRP A 61 1.63 -6.46 0.44
N LEU A 62 1.89 -7.25 -0.59
CA LEU A 62 3.11 -7.19 -1.39
C LEU A 62 2.74 -7.33 -2.87
N ASP A 63 2.93 -6.26 -3.65
CA ASP A 63 2.79 -6.37 -5.10
C ASP A 63 3.95 -7.16 -5.70
N SER A 64 3.68 -7.91 -6.76
CA SER A 64 4.59 -8.92 -7.32
C SER A 64 5.83 -8.37 -8.05
N ASP A 65 6.03 -7.05 -8.03
CA ASP A 65 7.14 -6.30 -8.61
C ASP A 65 7.90 -5.44 -7.59
N MET A 66 7.80 -5.76 -6.30
CA MET A 66 8.51 -5.03 -5.25
C MET A 66 9.82 -5.72 -4.85
N ASP A 67 10.83 -4.89 -4.53
CA ASP A 67 12.11 -5.31 -3.94
C ASP A 67 12.21 -4.77 -2.52
N PHE A 68 12.45 -5.64 -1.54
CA PHE A 68 12.41 -5.26 -0.12
C PHE A 68 13.39 -6.04 0.74
N GLN A 69 13.74 -5.42 1.88
CA GLN A 69 14.65 -6.01 2.85
C GLN A 69 13.98 -7.15 3.65
N PRO A 70 14.78 -8.13 4.13
CA PRO A 70 14.25 -9.27 4.87
C PRO A 70 13.43 -8.92 6.11
N ASP A 71 13.73 -7.82 6.78
CA ASP A 71 13.10 -7.38 8.03
C ASP A 71 11.82 -6.54 7.83
N LEU A 72 11.31 -6.46 6.59
CA LEU A 72 10.14 -5.64 6.23
C LEU A 72 8.96 -5.84 7.18
N LEU A 73 8.48 -7.08 7.35
CA LEU A 73 7.32 -7.38 8.19
C LEU A 73 7.56 -6.98 9.65
N ILE A 74 8.75 -7.28 10.19
CA ILE A 74 9.11 -6.97 11.57
C ILE A 74 9.07 -5.45 11.81
N ARG A 75 9.62 -4.68 10.87
CA ARG A 75 9.66 -3.21 10.99
C ARG A 75 8.28 -2.58 10.86
N LEU A 76 7.47 -3.03 9.89
CA LEU A 76 6.08 -2.56 9.74
C LEU A 76 5.25 -2.91 10.98
N SER A 77 5.41 -4.12 11.53
CA SER A 77 4.74 -4.54 12.77
C SER A 77 5.08 -3.63 13.94
N LYS A 78 6.37 -3.33 14.11
CA LYS A 78 6.84 -2.43 15.17
C LYS A 78 6.24 -1.04 15.03
N THR A 79 6.23 -0.47 13.81
CA THR A 79 5.62 0.84 13.56
C THR A 79 4.12 0.82 13.83
N MET A 80 3.42 -0.25 13.45
CA MET A 80 1.99 -0.40 13.75
C MET A 80 1.72 -0.42 15.25
N GLU A 81 2.51 -1.14 16.03
CA GLU A 81 2.40 -1.21 17.49
C GLU A 81 2.71 0.13 18.16
N GLU A 82 3.76 0.83 17.72
CA GLU A 82 4.17 2.12 18.28
C GLU A 82 3.17 3.24 18.00
N THR A 83 2.48 3.20 16.84
CA THR A 83 1.59 4.27 16.41
C THR A 83 0.12 3.99 16.66
N GLY A 84 -0.25 2.73 16.87
CA GLY A 84 -1.65 2.29 16.87
C GLY A 84 -2.35 2.48 15.52
N ALA A 85 -1.60 2.53 14.41
CA ALA A 85 -2.16 2.71 13.09
C ALA A 85 -2.89 1.44 12.60
N ASP A 86 -3.99 1.63 11.88
CA ASP A 86 -4.72 0.56 11.20
C ASP A 86 -4.01 0.13 9.90
N LEU A 87 -3.21 1.04 9.32
CA LEU A 87 -2.46 0.82 8.09
C LEU A 87 -1.09 1.49 8.17
N VAL A 88 -0.03 0.72 7.89
CA VAL A 88 1.36 1.21 7.82
C VAL A 88 1.91 0.91 6.43
N SER A 89 2.31 1.95 5.70
CA SER A 89 2.97 1.84 4.40
C SER A 89 4.48 1.94 4.54
N ALA A 90 5.22 1.10 3.84
CA ALA A 90 6.61 1.35 3.50
C ALA A 90 6.69 2.44 2.42
N LEU A 91 7.84 3.14 2.33
CA LEU A 91 8.08 4.14 1.30
C LEU A 91 8.60 3.48 0.03
N TYR A 92 7.93 3.76 -1.09
CA TYR A 92 8.40 3.41 -2.43
C TYR A 92 7.91 4.42 -3.48
N PHE A 93 8.34 4.27 -4.72
CA PHE A 93 8.16 5.28 -5.77
C PHE A 93 7.54 4.67 -7.02
N THR A 94 6.89 5.52 -7.83
CA THR A 94 6.38 5.09 -9.14
C THR A 94 7.52 4.59 -10.03
N ARG A 95 7.26 3.57 -10.85
CA ARG A 95 8.26 2.99 -11.79
C ARG A 95 8.33 3.70 -13.14
N LYS A 96 7.53 4.76 -13.35
CA LYS A 96 7.50 5.57 -14.57
C LYS A 96 7.84 7.02 -14.23
N ALA A 97 8.52 7.70 -15.14
CA ALA A 97 8.79 9.13 -15.02
C ALA A 97 7.50 9.95 -15.17
N PRO A 98 7.33 11.06 -14.43
CA PRO A 98 8.22 11.48 -13.34
C PRO A 98 8.12 10.53 -12.14
N VAL A 99 9.29 10.15 -11.57
CA VAL A 99 9.32 9.31 -10.37
C VAL A 99 8.80 10.12 -9.19
N GLN A 100 7.79 9.57 -8.48
CA GLN A 100 7.13 10.25 -7.37
C GLN A 100 6.87 9.26 -6.23
N PRO A 101 6.85 9.71 -4.96
CA PRO A 101 6.43 8.88 -3.84
C PRO A 101 5.01 8.35 -4.06
N VAL A 102 4.77 7.09 -3.74
CA VAL A 102 3.45 6.46 -3.79
C VAL A 102 2.78 6.54 -2.42
N VAL A 103 2.90 7.70 -1.81
CA VAL A 103 2.19 8.13 -0.60
C VAL A 103 1.60 9.52 -0.86
N TYR A 104 0.42 9.78 -0.30
CA TYR A 104 -0.36 10.96 -0.64
C TYR A 104 -0.77 11.70 0.64
N ASN A 105 -0.61 13.01 0.63
CA ASN A 105 -1.03 13.91 1.70
C ASN A 105 -2.41 14.54 1.45
N GLU A 106 -2.96 14.34 0.26
CA GLU A 106 -4.33 14.72 -0.09
C GLU A 106 -4.93 13.63 -1.00
N VAL A 107 -6.11 13.12 -0.63
CA VAL A 107 -6.90 12.20 -1.46
C VAL A 107 -8.37 12.54 -1.28
N GLY A 108 -9.06 12.88 -2.37
CA GLY A 108 -10.46 13.27 -2.29
C GLY A 108 -11.03 13.71 -3.63
N TYR A 109 -12.06 14.53 -3.56
CA TYR A 109 -12.73 15.08 -4.74
C TYR A 109 -12.76 16.59 -4.68
N TYR A 110 -12.42 17.20 -5.80
CA TYR A 110 -12.65 18.63 -6.03
C TYR A 110 -14.04 18.81 -6.65
N HIS A 111 -14.82 19.70 -6.06
CA HIS A 111 -16.14 20.09 -6.58
C HIS A 111 -16.00 21.42 -7.30
N ASP A 112 -16.30 21.45 -8.58
CA ASP A 112 -16.44 22.67 -9.38
C ASP A 112 -17.94 23.04 -9.43
N ASP A 113 -18.34 23.97 -8.56
CA ASP A 113 -19.76 24.37 -8.45
C ASP A 113 -20.26 25.06 -9.70
N ASP A 114 -19.39 25.76 -10.46
CA ASP A 114 -19.75 26.45 -11.69
C ASP A 114 -20.08 25.51 -12.83
N ARG A 115 -19.41 24.34 -12.87
CA ARG A 115 -19.58 23.31 -13.90
C ARG A 115 -20.42 22.13 -13.43
N ASN A 116 -20.75 22.08 -12.14
CA ASN A 116 -21.37 20.91 -11.50
C ASN A 116 -20.59 19.61 -11.78
N GLU A 117 -19.25 19.70 -11.75
CA GLU A 117 -18.35 18.58 -11.99
C GLU A 117 -17.64 18.16 -10.70
N VAL A 118 -17.43 16.85 -10.57
CA VAL A 118 -16.68 16.24 -9.47
C VAL A 118 -15.45 15.58 -10.06
N THR A 119 -14.27 16.05 -9.69
CA THR A 119 -12.99 15.54 -10.22
C THR A 119 -12.20 14.88 -9.11
N PRO A 120 -11.68 13.65 -9.32
CA PRO A 120 -10.79 13.02 -8.37
C PRO A 120 -9.50 13.82 -8.23
N HIS A 121 -9.07 14.00 -6.99
CA HIS A 121 -7.89 14.78 -6.63
C HIS A 121 -7.00 13.98 -5.69
N CYS A 122 -5.71 13.84 -6.02
CA CYS A 122 -4.70 13.30 -5.12
C CYS A 122 -3.37 14.02 -5.33
N VAL A 123 -2.68 14.29 -4.22
CA VAL A 123 -1.37 14.94 -4.23
C VAL A 123 -0.33 13.99 -3.65
N SER A 124 0.64 13.61 -4.49
CA SER A 124 1.80 12.84 -4.01
C SER A 124 2.60 13.67 -3.01
N PHE A 125 2.91 13.09 -1.85
CA PHE A 125 3.60 13.76 -0.75
C PHE A 125 5.11 13.87 -1.04
N LYS A 126 5.50 14.83 -1.89
CA LYS A 126 6.89 14.98 -2.36
C LYS A 126 7.85 15.42 -1.25
N ASP A 127 7.38 16.31 -0.38
CA ASP A 127 8.14 16.83 0.76
C ASP A 127 7.93 16.02 2.04
N TYR A 128 7.75 14.69 1.88
CA TYR A 128 7.54 13.79 3.01
C TYR A 128 8.69 13.86 4.02
N PRO A 129 8.41 13.73 5.34
CA PRO A 129 9.44 13.65 6.38
C PRO A 129 10.36 12.44 6.15
N ARG A 130 11.67 12.68 6.04
CA ARG A 130 12.64 11.60 5.85
C ARG A 130 12.96 10.92 7.17
N ASP A 131 13.26 9.62 7.10
CA ASP A 131 13.65 8.77 8.24
C ASP A 131 12.71 8.92 9.44
N SER A 132 11.42 9.00 9.17
CA SER A 132 10.37 9.34 10.13
C SER A 132 9.08 8.57 9.86
N VAL A 133 8.20 8.54 10.86
CA VAL A 133 6.81 8.08 10.71
C VAL A 133 5.90 9.30 10.65
N PHE A 134 4.99 9.33 9.69
CA PHE A 134 4.06 10.44 9.49
C PHE A 134 2.70 9.96 8.98
N GLU A 135 1.67 10.72 9.25
CA GLU A 135 0.31 10.43 8.78
C GLU A 135 0.19 10.71 7.28
N ILE A 136 -0.64 9.90 6.61
CA ILE A 136 -0.93 9.99 5.17
C ILE A 136 -2.43 9.85 4.94
N GLU A 137 -2.92 10.39 3.83
CA GLU A 137 -4.31 10.20 3.40
C GLU A 137 -4.48 9.05 2.40
N GLY A 138 -3.38 8.57 1.83
CA GLY A 138 -3.40 7.42 0.95
C GLY A 138 -2.02 6.92 0.57
N CYS A 139 -1.98 5.68 0.08
CA CYS A 139 -0.78 5.04 -0.46
C CYS A 139 -1.17 3.96 -1.48
N GLY A 140 -0.20 3.55 -2.28
CA GLY A 140 -0.31 2.30 -3.03
C GLY A 140 -0.07 1.09 -2.14
N PHE A 141 -0.43 -0.09 -2.61
CA PHE A 141 -0.41 -1.32 -1.81
C PHE A 141 0.75 -2.27 -2.14
N GLY A 142 1.87 -1.72 -2.63
CA GLY A 142 3.08 -2.48 -2.92
C GLY A 142 3.82 -3.02 -1.70
N GLY A 143 3.68 -2.34 -0.54
CA GLY A 143 4.28 -2.74 0.74
C GLY A 143 3.52 -2.15 1.91
N VAL A 144 2.42 -2.76 2.31
CA VAL A 144 1.50 -2.25 3.33
C VAL A 144 1.15 -3.33 4.34
N LEU A 145 1.30 -3.04 5.63
CA LEU A 145 0.72 -3.84 6.70
C LEU A 145 -0.56 -3.17 7.18
N MET A 146 -1.68 -3.92 7.20
CA MET A 146 -2.95 -3.42 7.73
C MET A 146 -3.60 -4.40 8.68
N THR A 147 -4.43 -3.90 9.60
CA THR A 147 -5.27 -4.73 10.47
C THR A 147 -6.44 -5.31 9.67
N VAL A 148 -6.85 -6.55 9.99
CA VAL A 148 -8.07 -7.14 9.41
C VAL A 148 -9.30 -6.39 9.91
N ASP A 149 -9.24 -5.80 11.09
CA ASP A 149 -10.36 -5.05 11.66
C ASP A 149 -10.74 -3.82 10.83
N ILE A 150 -9.75 -3.09 10.26
CA ILE A 150 -10.09 -1.98 9.37
C ILE A 150 -10.70 -2.47 8.06
N ALA A 151 -10.24 -3.61 7.53
CA ALA A 151 -10.85 -4.20 6.34
C ALA A 151 -12.31 -4.59 6.58
N LYS A 152 -12.64 -5.18 7.75
CA LYS A 152 -14.02 -5.50 8.16
C LYS A 152 -14.89 -4.24 8.27
N LYS A 153 -14.39 -3.18 8.95
CA LYS A 153 -15.13 -1.91 9.07
C LYS A 153 -15.46 -1.31 7.69
N VAL A 154 -14.50 -1.39 6.75
CA VAL A 154 -14.70 -0.94 5.37
C VAL A 154 -15.73 -1.83 4.67
N GLU A 155 -15.64 -3.15 4.80
CA GLU A 155 -16.60 -4.10 4.21
C GLU A 155 -18.01 -3.88 4.76
N ASP A 156 -18.16 -3.75 6.06
CA ASP A 156 -19.46 -3.53 6.73
C ASP A 156 -20.13 -2.23 6.26
N LYS A 157 -19.34 -1.16 6.02
CA LYS A 157 -19.87 0.15 5.62
C LYS A 157 -20.11 0.28 4.12
N PHE A 158 -19.24 -0.31 3.29
CA PHE A 158 -19.20 -0.06 1.83
C PHE A 158 -19.43 -1.31 0.98
N GLY A 159 -19.48 -2.49 1.57
CA GLY A 159 -19.58 -3.77 0.88
C GLY A 159 -18.20 -4.25 0.42
N VAL A 160 -17.81 -3.99 -0.83
CA VAL A 160 -16.56 -4.51 -1.40
C VAL A 160 -15.38 -3.58 -1.08
N PRO A 161 -14.38 -4.00 -0.27
CA PRO A 161 -13.31 -3.13 0.25
C PRO A 161 -12.51 -2.43 -0.85
N PHE A 162 -12.03 -3.16 -1.85
CA PHE A 162 -11.16 -2.67 -2.93
C PHE A 162 -11.92 -2.35 -4.23
N SER A 163 -13.21 -1.99 -4.16
CA SER A 163 -13.93 -1.55 -5.37
C SER A 163 -13.47 -0.16 -5.79
N PRO A 164 -12.99 0.03 -7.05
CA PRO A 164 -12.63 1.36 -7.54
C PRO A 164 -13.78 2.35 -7.44
N ILE A 165 -13.48 3.58 -7.03
CA ILE A 165 -14.41 4.72 -7.00
C ILE A 165 -14.06 5.62 -8.20
N LEU A 166 -15.01 6.43 -8.64
CA LEU A 166 -14.86 7.33 -9.78
C LEU A 166 -13.48 8.02 -9.83
N GLY A 167 -12.67 7.65 -10.82
CA GLY A 167 -11.37 8.25 -11.12
C GLY A 167 -10.17 7.76 -10.28
N PHE A 168 -10.40 6.95 -9.23
CA PHE A 168 -9.34 6.34 -8.43
C PHE A 168 -9.17 4.85 -8.72
N GLY A 169 -7.93 4.37 -8.63
CA GLY A 169 -7.62 2.94 -8.53
C GLY A 169 -8.14 2.34 -7.23
N GLU A 170 -8.04 1.02 -7.10
CA GLU A 170 -8.55 0.28 -5.95
C GLU A 170 -7.85 0.65 -4.64
N ASP A 171 -6.57 0.99 -4.71
CA ASP A 171 -5.71 1.37 -3.58
C ASP A 171 -6.15 2.68 -2.93
N LEU A 172 -6.24 3.76 -3.68
CA LEU A 172 -6.72 5.06 -3.18
C LEU A 172 -8.21 5.01 -2.83
N SER A 173 -9.01 4.23 -3.57
CA SER A 173 -10.41 3.98 -3.22
C SER A 173 -10.56 3.31 -1.85
N PHE A 174 -9.67 2.36 -1.53
CA PHE A 174 -9.63 1.75 -0.21
C PHE A 174 -9.18 2.75 0.86
N CYS A 175 -8.14 3.55 0.60
CA CYS A 175 -7.67 4.57 1.54
C CYS A 175 -8.78 5.59 1.89
N LEU A 176 -9.55 6.06 0.90
CA LEU A 176 -10.72 6.92 1.14
C LEU A 176 -11.73 6.25 2.08
N ARG A 177 -12.02 4.97 1.88
CA ARG A 177 -12.94 4.22 2.75
C ARG A 177 -12.39 4.03 4.16
N VAL A 178 -11.06 3.84 4.29
CA VAL A 178 -10.38 3.80 5.60
C VAL A 178 -10.55 5.13 6.34
N SER A 179 -10.33 6.27 5.66
CA SER A 179 -10.55 7.60 6.23
C SER A 179 -12.01 7.80 6.67
N GLU A 180 -12.97 7.38 5.85
CA GLU A 180 -14.40 7.41 6.17
C GLU A 180 -14.79 6.50 7.35
N CYS A 181 -14.00 5.47 7.62
CA CYS A 181 -14.11 4.61 8.81
C CYS A 181 -13.29 5.13 10.00
N ARG A 182 -12.68 6.32 9.88
CA ARG A 182 -11.79 6.94 10.87
C ARG A 182 -10.58 6.06 11.20
N GLY A 183 -10.10 5.29 10.23
CA GLY A 183 -8.89 4.50 10.34
C GLY A 183 -7.64 5.39 10.25
N LYS A 184 -6.62 5.04 11.03
CA LYS A 184 -5.35 5.74 11.05
C LYS A 184 -4.38 5.13 10.06
N MET A 185 -3.86 5.95 9.13
CA MET A 185 -2.89 5.55 8.12
C MET A 185 -1.58 6.31 8.31
N VAL A 186 -0.45 5.59 8.29
CA VAL A 186 0.88 6.19 8.39
C VAL A 186 1.83 5.60 7.36
N CYS A 187 2.84 6.37 6.98
CA CYS A 187 4.01 5.89 6.26
C CYS A 187 5.23 5.93 7.17
N ASP A 188 6.06 4.88 7.11
CA ASP A 188 7.37 4.85 7.75
C ASP A 188 8.45 4.98 6.68
N SER A 189 8.98 6.19 6.48
CA SER A 189 10.02 6.46 5.48
C SER A 189 11.40 5.90 5.83
N ARG A 190 11.57 5.30 7.00
CA ARG A 190 12.75 4.50 7.34
C ARG A 190 12.73 3.13 6.66
N ILE A 191 11.54 2.65 6.26
CA ILE A 191 11.31 1.38 5.56
C ILE A 191 11.18 1.67 4.08
N LYS A 192 12.25 1.43 3.32
CA LYS A 192 12.33 1.76 1.90
C LYS A 192 12.26 0.52 1.04
N MET A 193 11.49 0.58 -0.05
CA MET A 193 11.35 -0.51 -1.00
C MET A 193 11.69 -0.05 -2.41
N GLY A 194 12.18 -0.96 -3.22
CA GLY A 194 12.37 -0.76 -4.65
C GLY A 194 11.12 -1.19 -5.44
N HIS A 195 10.83 -0.50 -6.53
CA HIS A 195 9.75 -0.84 -7.45
C HIS A 195 10.36 -1.27 -8.78
N VAL A 196 10.19 -2.52 -9.14
CA VAL A 196 10.83 -3.13 -10.31
C VAL A 196 10.04 -2.78 -11.57
N GLY A 197 10.76 -2.20 -12.55
CA GLY A 197 10.21 -1.87 -13.87
C GLY A 197 11.20 -2.31 -14.95
N LEU A 198 11.63 -1.39 -15.83
CA LEU A 198 12.80 -1.60 -16.71
C LEU A 198 14.11 -1.65 -15.91
N GLY A 199 14.07 -1.23 -14.64
CA GLY A 199 15.08 -1.32 -13.60
C GLY A 199 14.41 -1.17 -12.25
N THR A 200 15.14 -1.34 -11.14
CA THR A 200 14.60 -1.09 -9.80
C THR A 200 14.65 0.40 -9.49
N ILE A 201 13.51 1.00 -9.19
CA ILE A 201 13.41 2.39 -8.78
C ILE A 201 13.48 2.47 -7.26
N THR A 202 14.48 3.17 -6.76
CA THR A 202 14.74 3.39 -5.34
C THR A 202 14.60 4.88 -4.98
N GLU A 203 14.71 5.21 -3.70
CA GLU A 203 14.76 6.61 -3.26
C GLU A 203 15.94 7.37 -3.87
N ASP A 204 17.10 6.71 -4.06
CA ASP A 204 18.27 7.34 -4.68
C ASP A 204 17.98 7.80 -6.11
N VAL A 205 17.26 7.00 -6.91
CA VAL A 205 16.83 7.39 -8.25
C VAL A 205 15.89 8.60 -8.19
N TYR A 206 14.98 8.64 -7.23
CA TYR A 206 14.08 9.79 -7.02
C TYR A 206 14.87 11.07 -6.65
N ILE A 207 15.83 10.97 -5.72
CA ILE A 207 16.65 12.10 -5.28
C ILE A 207 17.49 12.64 -6.43
N GLN A 208 18.10 11.75 -7.23
CA GLN A 208 18.91 12.15 -8.38
C GLN A 208 18.11 12.91 -9.46
N GLN A 209 16.86 12.53 -9.69
CA GLN A 209 15.99 13.26 -10.63
C GLN A 209 15.69 14.69 -10.15
N GLY A 210 15.48 14.89 -8.85
CA GLY A 210 15.27 16.23 -8.27
C GLY A 210 16.50 17.13 -8.39
N ALA A 211 17.71 16.55 -8.34
CA ALA A 211 18.97 17.29 -8.50
C ALA A 211 19.26 17.69 -9.97
N ILE A 212 18.63 17.04 -10.95
CA ILE A 212 18.79 17.36 -12.38
C ILE A 212 17.86 18.51 -12.82
N HIS A 213 16.79 18.75 -12.10
CA HIS A 213 15.75 19.72 -12.44
C HIS A 213 15.65 20.92 -11.47
N GLY A 214 16.57 21.04 -10.53
CA GLY A 214 16.78 22.19 -9.63
C GLY A 214 18.01 22.96 -10.04
#